data_1709290fcc0684e85197034abd4fc7a1
#
_entry.id   1709290fcc0684e85197034abd4fc7a1
#
_cell.length_a   1.000
_cell.length_b   1.000
_cell.length_c   1.000
_cell.angle_alpha   90.00
_cell.angle_beta   90.00
_cell.angle_gamma   90.00
#
_symmetry.space_group_name_H-M   'P 1'
#
loop_
_entity.id
_entity.type
_entity.pdbx_description
1 polymer ?
#
loop_
_entity_poly.entity_id
_entity_poly.type
_entity_poly.pdbx_seq_one_letter_code
_entity_poly.pdbx_strand_id
1 'polypeptide(L)'
;KLNPLYFIYEINKVEFLVAKLHDTINVYLDKKELTIKEKTGSGIINSSLWYAMEESNLSAKLVNVLADEIYPWTIDFFRINPGDRFKVVYDAKYVDGEFIGIGKVHAALFESNEKEYYAIAFNELGGFEDYFDEKGNNLRKFFLKAPVSFTRISSKFTNKRKHPVTGRWKGHFGTDFAAPIGTPIYSTADGTITEVSYNRYNGYYVKVRHNSTYTTQYLHMDKSSKRIWANKNIKKGKKVRQGIDIIGYVGRSGQATGPHVCYRFWKNGKQVDPFKTSLPPSKPVKSEKKEAFEAIKSTLIEKLNAIDYPDEYLDLDSLQPISMNAN
;
A
#
# COMPACT_ATOMS: atom_id res chain seq x y z
N LYS A 1 24.65 -42.74 25.11
CA LYS A 1 24.38 -41.91 23.94
C LYS A 1 22.91 -41.52 23.99
N LEU A 2 22.60 -40.23 24.01
CA LEU A 2 21.23 -39.74 23.90
C LEU A 2 20.82 -39.86 22.42
N ASN A 3 19.76 -40.62 22.14
CA ASN A 3 19.18 -40.66 20.81
C ASN A 3 18.12 -39.56 20.74
N PRO A 4 18.24 -38.59 19.81
CA PRO A 4 17.23 -37.56 19.65
C PRO A 4 15.91 -38.19 19.18
N LEU A 5 14.83 -37.81 19.84
CA LEU A 5 13.47 -38.29 19.47
C LEU A 5 12.78 -37.40 18.47
N TYR A 6 13.08 -36.11 18.51
CA TYR A 6 12.51 -35.09 17.65
C TYR A 6 13.60 -34.13 17.16
N PHE A 7 13.42 -33.65 15.93
CA PHE A 7 14.12 -32.50 15.39
C PHE A 7 13.10 -31.40 15.15
N ILE A 8 13.34 -30.20 15.69
CA ILE A 8 12.45 -29.05 15.55
C ILE A 8 13.21 -27.97 14.80
N TYR A 9 12.60 -27.47 13.71
CA TYR A 9 13.13 -26.36 12.91
C TYR A 9 12.14 -25.21 12.92
N GLU A 10 12.52 -24.08 13.53
CA GLU A 10 11.70 -22.86 13.52
C GLU A 10 11.78 -22.20 12.15
N ILE A 11 10.64 -22.16 11.44
CA ILE A 11 10.50 -21.48 10.14
C ILE A 11 10.38 -19.98 10.36
N ASN A 12 9.59 -19.60 11.38
CA ASN A 12 9.41 -18.23 11.86
C ASN A 12 8.98 -18.28 13.32
N LYS A 13 8.69 -17.11 13.93
CA LYS A 13 8.31 -17.05 15.36
C LYS A 13 7.01 -17.80 15.72
N VAL A 14 6.19 -18.17 14.74
CA VAL A 14 4.91 -18.85 14.93
C VAL A 14 4.96 -20.29 14.45
N GLU A 15 5.56 -20.54 13.28
CA GLU A 15 5.52 -21.84 12.60
C GLU A 15 6.84 -22.57 12.74
N PHE A 16 6.77 -23.85 13.06
CA PHE A 16 7.92 -24.73 13.17
C PHE A 16 7.62 -26.10 12.59
N LEU A 17 8.66 -26.74 12.05
CA LEU A 17 8.60 -28.07 11.52
C LEU A 17 9.07 -29.06 12.59
N VAL A 18 8.30 -30.11 12.81
CA VAL A 18 8.64 -31.21 13.74
C VAL A 18 8.92 -32.44 12.92
N ALA A 19 10.11 -33.02 13.08
CA ALA A 19 10.46 -34.32 12.55
C ALA A 19 10.61 -35.32 13.70
N LYS A 20 9.73 -36.30 13.76
CA LYS A 20 9.83 -37.44 14.67
C LYS A 20 10.86 -38.44 14.13
N LEU A 21 11.89 -38.78 14.90
CA LEU A 21 13.07 -39.52 14.44
C LEU A 21 13.08 -41.00 14.85
N HIS A 22 12.09 -41.44 15.60
CA HIS A 22 12.00 -42.85 16.03
C HIS A 22 10.75 -43.54 15.43
N ASP A 23 10.78 -44.86 15.36
CA ASP A 23 9.79 -45.74 14.73
C ASP A 23 9.64 -45.45 13.23
N THR A 24 8.68 -44.66 12.87
CA THR A 24 8.48 -44.16 11.50
C THR A 24 8.77 -42.69 11.45
N ILE A 25 9.67 -42.26 10.54
CA ILE A 25 9.96 -40.85 10.36
C ILE A 25 8.68 -40.12 9.87
N ASN A 26 8.22 -39.18 10.67
CA ASN A 26 7.07 -38.38 10.35
C ASN A 26 7.44 -36.89 10.47
N VAL A 27 7.11 -36.11 9.45
CA VAL A 27 7.40 -34.67 9.40
C VAL A 27 6.09 -33.94 9.24
N TYR A 28 5.84 -32.97 10.13
CA TYR A 28 4.65 -32.14 10.08
C TYR A 28 4.95 -30.70 10.48
N LEU A 29 4.10 -29.80 10.03
CA LEU A 29 4.13 -28.38 10.41
C LEU A 29 3.27 -28.21 11.66
N ASP A 30 3.81 -27.48 12.63
CA ASP A 30 3.08 -27.11 13.84
C ASP A 30 3.23 -25.62 14.11
N LYS A 31 2.39 -25.07 15.00
CA LYS A 31 2.32 -23.64 15.28
C LYS A 31 2.25 -23.38 16.77
N LYS A 32 2.99 -22.37 17.21
CA LYS A 32 2.84 -21.83 18.56
C LYS A 32 1.51 -21.08 18.67
N GLU A 33 0.96 -21.04 19.86
CA GLU A 33 -0.28 -20.29 20.12
C GLU A 33 -0.05 -18.77 19.94
N LEU A 34 -0.90 -18.18 19.11
CA LEU A 34 -0.87 -16.75 18.82
C LEU A 34 -1.91 -16.03 19.69
N THR A 35 -1.43 -15.18 20.58
CA THR A 35 -2.30 -14.27 21.35
C THR A 35 -2.39 -12.93 20.65
N ILE A 36 -3.62 -12.45 20.44
CA ILE A 36 -3.89 -11.11 19.87
C ILE A 36 -4.46 -10.23 20.98
N LYS A 37 -3.87 -9.03 21.16
CA LYS A 37 -4.34 -8.04 22.13
C LYS A 37 -4.58 -6.73 21.41
N GLU A 38 -5.78 -6.16 21.54
CA GLU A 38 -6.05 -4.79 21.11
C GLU A 38 -5.20 -3.82 21.94
N LYS A 39 -4.55 -2.88 21.27
CA LYS A 39 -3.71 -1.84 21.83
C LYS A 39 -4.08 -0.50 21.23
N THR A 40 -3.81 0.53 21.99
CA THR A 40 -3.89 1.93 21.56
C THR A 40 -2.52 2.56 21.59
N GLY A 41 -2.36 3.64 20.85
CA GLY A 41 -1.15 4.45 20.89
C GLY A 41 -1.40 5.81 20.29
N SER A 42 -0.57 6.78 20.71
CA SER A 42 -0.58 8.14 20.20
C SER A 42 0.83 8.70 20.19
N GLY A 43 1.05 9.77 19.47
CA GLY A 43 2.32 10.47 19.45
C GLY A 43 2.20 11.84 18.81
N ILE A 44 3.15 12.73 19.17
CA ILE A 44 3.35 14.05 18.59
C ILE A 44 4.59 13.98 17.72
N ILE A 45 4.52 14.49 16.50
CA ILE A 45 5.62 14.41 15.54
C ILE A 45 6.42 15.70 15.62
N ASN A 46 7.66 15.61 16.13
CA ASN A 46 8.59 16.73 16.21
C ASN A 46 9.57 16.75 15.03
N SER A 47 9.88 15.59 14.45
CA SER A 47 10.82 15.45 13.33
C SER A 47 10.32 14.50 12.25
N SER A 48 9.98 13.28 12.60
CA SER A 48 9.45 12.27 11.67
C SER A 48 8.46 11.34 12.37
N LEU A 49 7.58 10.72 11.59
CA LEU A 49 6.65 9.71 12.12
C LEU A 49 7.38 8.53 12.77
N TRP A 50 8.53 8.13 12.23
CA TRP A 50 9.33 7.04 12.79
C TRP A 50 9.82 7.37 14.20
N TYR A 51 10.36 8.58 14.37
CA TYR A 51 10.86 9.05 15.68
C TYR A 51 9.74 9.17 16.70
N ALA A 52 8.58 9.71 16.30
CA ALA A 52 7.43 9.82 17.18
C ALA A 52 6.88 8.45 17.63
N MET A 53 6.95 7.42 16.77
CA MET A 53 6.61 6.04 17.18
C MET A 53 7.59 5.48 18.21
N GLU A 54 8.88 5.73 18.03
CA GLU A 54 9.92 5.28 18.97
C GLU A 54 9.79 5.96 20.33
N GLU A 55 9.62 7.28 20.37
CA GLU A 55 9.37 8.06 21.58
C GLU A 55 8.12 7.60 22.33
N SER A 56 7.09 7.20 21.61
CA SER A 56 5.84 6.67 22.17
C SER A 56 5.89 5.17 22.51
N ASN A 57 7.05 4.52 22.45
CA ASN A 57 7.23 3.07 22.64
C ASN A 57 6.33 2.22 21.72
N LEU A 58 6.03 2.70 20.53
CA LEU A 58 5.26 2.01 19.52
C LEU A 58 6.18 1.32 18.50
N SER A 59 5.70 0.24 17.92
CA SER A 59 6.47 -0.47 16.91
C SER A 59 6.67 0.37 15.65
N ALA A 60 7.92 0.51 15.18
CA ALA A 60 8.23 1.14 13.89
C ALA A 60 7.47 0.52 12.69
N LYS A 61 6.97 -0.72 12.82
CA LYS A 61 6.11 -1.34 11.80
C LYS A 61 4.78 -0.59 11.61
N LEU A 62 4.28 0.13 12.62
CA LEU A 62 3.10 0.99 12.47
C LEU A 62 3.32 2.13 11.49
N VAL A 63 4.57 2.66 11.38
CA VAL A 63 4.91 3.66 10.36
C VAL A 63 4.55 3.15 8.97
N ASN A 64 4.99 1.94 8.65
CA ASN A 64 4.71 1.35 7.33
C ASN A 64 3.22 1.15 7.10
N VAL A 65 2.49 0.69 8.12
CA VAL A 65 1.03 0.51 8.00
C VAL A 65 0.33 1.85 7.80
N LEU A 66 0.67 2.87 8.58
CA LEU A 66 0.05 4.20 8.44
C LEU A 66 0.44 4.87 7.12
N ALA A 67 1.75 4.86 6.76
CA ALA A 67 2.24 5.59 5.61
C ALA A 67 2.02 4.88 4.28
N ASP A 68 2.19 3.55 4.24
CA ASP A 68 2.17 2.78 2.99
C ASP A 68 0.82 2.11 2.70
N GLU A 69 0.04 1.78 3.75
CA GLU A 69 -1.22 1.05 3.58
C GLU A 69 -2.46 1.93 3.81
N ILE A 70 -2.47 2.77 4.86
CA ILE A 70 -3.66 3.54 5.27
C ILE A 70 -3.71 4.91 4.57
N TYR A 71 -2.67 5.73 4.75
CA TYR A 71 -2.66 7.13 4.30
C TYR A 71 -1.79 7.44 3.07
N PRO A 72 -1.33 6.50 2.23
CA PRO A 72 -0.38 6.81 1.15
C PRO A 72 -0.92 7.80 0.13
N TRP A 73 -2.22 8.02 0.13
CA TRP A 73 -2.94 8.88 -0.81
C TRP A 73 -3.48 10.16 -0.18
N THR A 74 -3.50 10.21 1.15
CA THR A 74 -4.14 11.27 1.91
C THR A 74 -3.11 12.20 2.51
N ILE A 75 -2.01 11.65 3.04
CA ILE A 75 -0.96 12.37 3.74
C ILE A 75 0.36 12.23 2.98
N ASP A 76 1.09 13.33 2.83
CA ASP A 76 2.45 13.34 2.31
C ASP A 76 3.44 13.27 3.49
N PHE A 77 3.81 12.06 3.89
CA PHE A 77 4.72 11.83 5.02
C PHE A 77 6.14 12.37 4.82
N PHE A 78 6.48 12.86 3.63
CA PHE A 78 7.72 13.62 3.40
C PHE A 78 7.57 15.12 3.71
N ARG A 79 6.34 15.57 4.01
CA ARG A 79 6.00 16.98 4.30
C ARG A 79 5.12 17.10 5.54
N ILE A 80 5.36 16.27 6.53
CA ILE A 80 4.76 16.41 7.85
C ILE A 80 5.46 17.54 8.61
N ASN A 81 4.69 18.22 9.46
CA ASN A 81 5.19 19.36 10.21
C ASN A 81 5.40 18.99 11.68
N PRO A 82 6.35 19.65 12.37
CA PRO A 82 6.39 19.58 13.83
C PRO A 82 5.02 20.00 14.41
N GLY A 83 4.52 19.24 15.38
CA GLY A 83 3.20 19.41 15.98
C GLY A 83 2.09 18.59 15.30
N ASP A 84 2.34 17.98 14.13
CA ASP A 84 1.43 16.95 13.60
C ASP A 84 1.38 15.78 14.60
N ARG A 85 0.22 15.13 14.72
CA ARG A 85 0.03 14.09 15.74
C ARG A 85 -0.89 12.99 15.24
N PHE A 86 -0.79 11.83 15.90
CA PHE A 86 -1.58 10.67 15.52
C PHE A 86 -2.10 9.91 16.73
N LYS A 87 -3.20 9.18 16.50
CA LYS A 87 -3.76 8.16 17.40
C LYS A 87 -4.04 6.90 16.60
N VAL A 88 -3.92 5.73 17.23
CA VAL A 88 -4.14 4.45 16.56
C VAL A 88 -4.73 3.41 17.52
N VAL A 89 -5.66 2.61 17.01
CA VAL A 89 -6.20 1.40 17.66
C VAL A 89 -5.85 0.22 16.79
N TYR A 90 -5.11 -0.76 17.33
CA TYR A 90 -4.55 -1.86 16.55
C TYR A 90 -4.41 -3.16 17.34
N ASP A 91 -4.29 -4.28 16.63
CA ASP A 91 -3.96 -5.57 17.20
C ASP A 91 -2.44 -5.72 17.33
N ALA A 92 -1.98 -6.09 18.50
CA ALA A 92 -0.60 -6.53 18.76
C ALA A 92 -0.58 -8.06 18.90
N LYS A 93 0.34 -8.71 18.18
CA LYS A 93 0.49 -10.17 18.14
C LYS A 93 1.60 -10.61 19.09
N TYR A 94 1.30 -11.64 19.89
CA TYR A 94 2.23 -12.21 20.87
C TYR A 94 2.32 -13.73 20.69
N VAL A 95 3.52 -14.28 20.92
CA VAL A 95 3.78 -15.71 21.05
C VAL A 95 4.61 -15.90 22.30
N ASP A 96 4.21 -16.82 23.18
CA ASP A 96 4.87 -17.07 24.47
C ASP A 96 5.06 -15.80 25.32
N GLY A 97 4.15 -14.82 25.19
CA GLY A 97 4.22 -13.52 25.86
C GLY A 97 5.11 -12.49 25.19
N GLU A 98 5.87 -12.86 24.17
CA GLU A 98 6.72 -11.94 23.39
C GLU A 98 5.95 -11.28 22.26
N PHE A 99 6.16 -9.97 22.09
CA PHE A 99 5.62 -9.22 20.95
C PHE A 99 6.30 -9.64 19.65
N ILE A 100 5.53 -10.13 18.69
CA ILE A 100 6.04 -10.60 17.40
C ILE A 100 5.66 -9.70 16.21
N GLY A 101 4.70 -8.80 16.38
CA GLY A 101 4.33 -7.88 15.31
C GLY A 101 2.97 -7.23 15.47
N ILE A 102 2.66 -6.39 14.48
CA ILE A 102 1.39 -5.70 14.36
C ILE A 102 0.41 -6.60 13.61
N GLY A 103 -0.83 -6.63 14.08
CA GLY A 103 -1.95 -7.24 13.37
C GLY A 103 -2.72 -6.20 12.57
N LYS A 104 -4.04 -6.24 12.72
CA LYS A 104 -4.95 -5.30 12.10
C LYS A 104 -4.86 -3.92 12.79
N VAL A 105 -4.87 -2.85 12.02
CA VAL A 105 -5.19 -1.51 12.51
C VAL A 105 -6.69 -1.33 12.36
N HIS A 106 -7.40 -1.12 13.47
CA HIS A 106 -8.85 -0.95 13.47
C HIS A 106 -9.26 0.46 13.12
N ALA A 107 -8.54 1.43 13.68
CA ALA A 107 -8.72 2.84 13.37
C ALA A 107 -7.44 3.63 13.58
N ALA A 108 -7.33 4.72 12.86
CA ALA A 108 -6.31 5.74 13.09
C ALA A 108 -6.89 7.14 12.90
N LEU A 109 -6.33 8.10 13.61
CA LEU A 109 -6.52 9.53 13.43
C LEU A 109 -5.14 10.15 13.20
N PHE A 110 -5.00 10.93 12.17
CA PHE A 110 -3.82 11.76 11.91
C PHE A 110 -4.26 13.21 11.83
N GLU A 111 -3.62 14.07 12.62
CA GLU A 111 -3.91 15.50 12.64
C GLU A 111 -2.71 16.26 12.06
N SER A 112 -2.95 17.06 11.04
CA SER A 112 -1.95 17.88 10.37
C SER A 112 -2.59 19.16 9.81
N ASN A 113 -1.93 20.30 10.03
CA ASN A 113 -2.41 21.60 9.54
C ASN A 113 -3.87 21.88 9.96
N GLU A 114 -4.22 21.65 11.22
CA GLU A 114 -5.57 21.83 11.78
C GLU A 114 -6.66 20.97 11.12
N LYS A 115 -6.26 19.90 10.41
CA LYS A 115 -7.17 18.94 9.78
C LYS A 115 -7.02 17.57 10.39
N GLU A 116 -8.14 16.95 10.61
CA GLU A 116 -8.26 15.57 11.07
C GLU A 116 -8.46 14.63 9.88
N TYR A 117 -7.71 13.55 9.87
CA TYR A 117 -7.77 12.50 8.86
C TYR A 117 -8.07 11.17 9.55
N TYR A 118 -9.35 10.83 9.62
CA TYR A 118 -9.79 9.55 10.18
C TYR A 118 -9.55 8.42 9.18
N ALA A 119 -9.19 7.25 9.70
CA ALA A 119 -9.12 5.99 8.98
C ALA A 119 -9.83 4.91 9.79
N ILE A 120 -10.96 4.44 9.30
CA ILE A 120 -11.79 3.42 9.93
C ILE A 120 -11.73 2.15 9.08
N ALA A 121 -11.21 1.06 9.64
CA ALA A 121 -11.17 -0.23 8.96
C ALA A 121 -12.57 -0.81 8.83
N PHE A 122 -12.98 -1.10 7.59
CA PHE A 122 -14.28 -1.70 7.33
C PHE A 122 -14.22 -2.69 6.17
N ASN A 123 -14.87 -3.83 6.36
CA ASN A 123 -14.93 -4.89 5.35
C ASN A 123 -16.32 -4.92 4.68
N GLU A 124 -16.39 -4.39 3.45
CA GLU A 124 -17.64 -4.37 2.70
C GLU A 124 -18.03 -5.73 2.08
N LEU A 125 -17.07 -6.56 1.75
CA LEU A 125 -17.27 -7.70 0.82
C LEU A 125 -16.88 -9.06 1.40
N GLY A 126 -16.57 -9.13 2.71
CA GLY A 126 -16.20 -10.40 3.35
C GLY A 126 -14.82 -10.95 2.96
N GLY A 127 -13.90 -10.12 2.46
CA GLY A 127 -12.58 -10.58 2.03
C GLY A 127 -11.42 -9.66 2.40
N PHE A 128 -11.50 -8.39 2.07
CA PHE A 128 -10.45 -7.42 2.34
C PHE A 128 -11.00 -6.22 3.08
N GLU A 129 -10.22 -5.74 4.04
CA GLU A 129 -10.51 -4.50 4.72
C GLU A 129 -9.98 -3.33 3.90
N ASP A 130 -10.80 -2.31 3.81
CA ASP A 130 -10.42 -1.01 3.33
C ASP A 130 -10.57 0.00 4.46
N TYR A 131 -9.94 1.16 4.31
CA TYR A 131 -10.04 2.24 5.27
C TYR A 131 -10.90 3.36 4.70
N PHE A 132 -11.79 3.89 5.54
CA PHE A 132 -12.75 4.92 5.18
C PHE A 132 -12.59 6.12 6.11
N ASP A 133 -12.85 7.32 5.59
CA ASP A 133 -12.95 8.53 6.42
C ASP A 133 -14.23 8.55 7.25
N GLU A 134 -14.38 9.55 8.10
CA GLU A 134 -15.57 9.74 8.97
C GLU A 134 -16.88 9.92 8.19
N LYS A 135 -16.81 10.27 6.91
CA LYS A 135 -17.95 10.40 5.98
C LYS A 135 -18.24 9.11 5.22
N GLY A 136 -17.43 8.08 5.43
CA GLY A 136 -17.54 6.81 4.74
C GLY A 136 -16.97 6.84 3.32
N ASN A 137 -16.10 7.77 2.97
CA ASN A 137 -15.36 7.73 1.71
C ASN A 137 -14.10 6.88 1.89
N ASN A 138 -13.84 5.98 0.95
CA ASN A 138 -12.65 5.15 0.97
C ASN A 138 -11.38 6.02 0.85
N LEU A 139 -10.39 5.82 1.71
CA LEU A 139 -9.14 6.56 1.70
C LEU A 139 -8.26 6.23 0.48
N ARG A 140 -8.44 5.07 -0.12
CA ARG A 140 -7.76 4.72 -1.37
C ARG A 140 -8.30 5.58 -2.50
N LYS A 141 -7.42 6.27 -3.20
CA LYS A 141 -7.79 6.91 -4.46
C LYS A 141 -8.26 5.86 -5.46
N PHE A 142 -9.23 6.21 -6.29
CA PHE A 142 -9.78 5.29 -7.30
C PHE A 142 -8.68 4.71 -8.21
N PHE A 143 -7.61 5.48 -8.47
CA PHE A 143 -6.43 5.03 -9.22
C PHE A 143 -5.13 5.37 -8.49
N LEU A 144 -4.19 4.42 -8.50
CA LEU A 144 -2.80 4.68 -8.14
C LEU A 144 -2.19 5.72 -9.09
N LYS A 145 -1.31 6.57 -8.58
CA LYS A 145 -0.56 7.55 -9.40
C LYS A 145 0.36 6.86 -10.40
N ALA A 146 0.89 5.68 -10.06
CA ALA A 146 1.77 4.89 -10.91
C ALA A 146 1.52 3.39 -10.72
N PRO A 147 1.74 2.56 -11.75
CA PRO A 147 1.58 1.11 -11.68
C PRO A 147 2.79 0.38 -11.08
N VAL A 148 3.85 1.10 -10.72
CA VAL A 148 5.17 0.55 -10.40
C VAL A 148 5.95 1.54 -9.53
N SER A 149 6.82 1.06 -8.65
CA SER A 149 7.88 1.90 -8.08
C SER A 149 8.83 2.30 -9.20
N PHE A 150 9.07 3.59 -9.39
CA PHE A 150 9.82 4.11 -10.52
C PHE A 150 10.86 5.13 -10.11
N THR A 151 11.93 5.26 -10.91
CA THR A 151 12.98 6.25 -10.68
C THR A 151 12.60 7.63 -11.24
N ARG A 152 11.91 7.65 -12.39
CA ARG A 152 11.47 8.89 -13.05
C ARG A 152 10.38 8.61 -14.08
N ILE A 153 9.61 9.62 -14.41
CA ILE A 153 8.76 9.63 -15.63
C ILE A 153 9.67 9.98 -16.80
N SER A 154 9.97 9.00 -17.65
CA SER A 154 10.86 9.16 -18.80
C SER A 154 10.17 9.79 -20.01
N SER A 155 8.84 9.63 -20.13
CA SER A 155 8.03 10.33 -21.14
C SER A 155 6.58 10.51 -20.69
N LYS A 156 6.09 11.72 -20.82
CA LYS A 156 4.69 12.07 -20.49
C LYS A 156 3.76 11.81 -21.67
N PHE A 157 2.46 11.74 -21.39
CA PHE A 157 1.41 11.77 -22.40
C PHE A 157 1.50 13.05 -23.27
N THR A 158 1.44 12.91 -24.59
CA THR A 158 1.45 14.03 -25.52
C THR A 158 0.82 13.65 -26.86
N ASN A 159 0.14 14.58 -27.47
CA ASN A 159 -0.44 14.41 -28.80
C ASN A 159 0.63 14.49 -29.91
N LYS A 160 1.80 15.11 -29.67
CA LYS A 160 2.85 15.29 -30.67
C LYS A 160 4.23 15.32 -30.03
N ARG A 161 5.08 14.33 -30.38
CA ARG A 161 6.51 14.32 -30.04
C ARG A 161 7.31 13.65 -31.18
N LYS A 162 8.60 13.93 -31.25
CA LYS A 162 9.51 13.17 -32.12
C LYS A 162 9.70 11.78 -31.54
N HIS A 163 9.39 10.75 -32.32
CA HIS A 163 9.47 9.36 -31.84
C HIS A 163 10.94 8.95 -31.67
N PRO A 164 11.39 8.45 -30.51
CA PRO A 164 12.81 8.22 -30.22
C PRO A 164 13.47 7.15 -31.09
N VAL A 165 12.69 6.21 -31.66
CA VAL A 165 13.21 5.16 -32.54
C VAL A 165 13.11 5.50 -34.01
N THR A 166 11.99 6.10 -34.44
CA THR A 166 11.70 6.33 -35.87
C THR A 166 11.99 7.75 -36.33
N GLY A 167 12.26 8.68 -35.41
CA GLY A 167 12.44 10.10 -35.69
C GLY A 167 11.19 10.85 -36.19
N ARG A 168 10.11 10.16 -36.49
CA ARG A 168 8.87 10.77 -37.00
C ARG A 168 8.07 11.43 -35.90
N TRP A 169 7.36 12.50 -36.24
CA TRP A 169 6.42 13.11 -35.32
C TRP A 169 5.21 12.19 -35.08
N LYS A 170 4.97 11.85 -33.82
CA LYS A 170 3.88 10.93 -33.43
C LYS A 170 3.40 11.27 -32.02
N GLY A 171 2.12 11.03 -31.76
CA GLY A 171 1.58 11.09 -30.40
C GLY A 171 2.16 9.98 -29.50
N HIS A 172 2.26 10.27 -28.22
CA HIS A 172 2.53 9.29 -27.17
C HIS A 172 1.36 9.28 -26.22
N PHE A 173 0.44 8.33 -26.43
CA PHE A 173 -0.82 8.22 -25.69
C PHE A 173 -0.67 7.33 -24.45
N GLY A 174 0.41 7.58 -23.68
CA GLY A 174 0.70 6.91 -22.43
C GLY A 174 1.73 7.69 -21.61
N THR A 175 2.01 7.24 -20.41
CA THR A 175 3.08 7.74 -19.55
C THR A 175 4.09 6.63 -19.33
N ASP A 176 5.37 6.92 -19.57
CA ASP A 176 6.45 5.95 -19.42
C ASP A 176 7.12 6.14 -18.05
N PHE A 177 7.00 5.12 -17.20
CA PHE A 177 7.64 5.04 -15.89
C PHE A 177 8.90 4.19 -16.00
N ALA A 178 10.07 4.83 -15.91
CA ALA A 178 11.35 4.13 -15.93
C ALA A 178 11.61 3.43 -14.60
N ALA A 179 11.89 2.13 -14.68
CA ALA A 179 12.22 1.29 -13.52
C ALA A 179 13.12 0.13 -13.97
N PRO A 180 13.89 -0.49 -13.06
CA PRO A 180 14.70 -1.66 -13.37
C PRO A 180 13.87 -2.82 -13.94
N ILE A 181 14.49 -3.63 -14.81
CA ILE A 181 13.88 -4.87 -15.30
C ILE A 181 13.54 -5.76 -14.10
N GLY A 182 12.35 -6.37 -14.11
CA GLY A 182 11.89 -7.24 -13.04
C GLY A 182 11.16 -6.54 -11.91
N THR A 183 11.08 -5.20 -11.92
CA THR A 183 10.23 -4.47 -10.94
C THR A 183 8.77 -4.88 -11.10
N PRO A 184 8.05 -5.22 -10.02
CA PRO A 184 6.65 -5.63 -10.09
C PRO A 184 5.75 -4.51 -10.65
N ILE A 185 4.82 -4.89 -11.52
CA ILE A 185 3.76 -4.02 -12.04
C ILE A 185 2.44 -4.44 -11.41
N TYR A 186 1.74 -3.47 -10.83
CA TYR A 186 0.45 -3.65 -10.18
C TYR A 186 -0.68 -3.04 -11.00
N SER A 187 -1.90 -3.57 -10.82
CA SER A 187 -3.08 -2.89 -11.32
C SER A 187 -3.28 -1.56 -10.57
N THR A 188 -3.51 -0.48 -11.31
CA THR A 188 -3.68 0.86 -10.70
C THR A 188 -5.07 1.10 -10.11
N ALA A 189 -6.01 0.21 -10.32
CA ALA A 189 -7.32 0.17 -9.68
C ALA A 189 -7.85 -1.28 -9.71
N ASP A 190 -8.87 -1.56 -8.89
CA ASP A 190 -9.61 -2.82 -8.99
C ASP A 190 -10.21 -2.95 -10.38
N GLY A 191 -10.24 -4.17 -10.91
CA GLY A 191 -10.80 -4.38 -12.23
C GLY A 191 -10.78 -5.82 -12.70
N THR A 192 -11.12 -5.99 -13.97
CA THR A 192 -11.11 -7.28 -14.65
C THR A 192 -10.16 -7.22 -15.83
N ILE A 193 -9.26 -8.18 -15.93
CA ILE A 193 -8.36 -8.30 -17.07
C ILE A 193 -9.15 -8.59 -18.32
N THR A 194 -9.01 -7.75 -19.34
CA THR A 194 -9.66 -7.92 -20.64
C THR A 194 -8.72 -8.51 -21.68
N GLU A 195 -7.40 -8.33 -21.51
CA GLU A 195 -6.43 -8.81 -22.47
C GLU A 195 -5.08 -9.08 -21.79
N VAL A 196 -4.45 -10.18 -22.15
CA VAL A 196 -3.07 -10.55 -21.84
C VAL A 196 -2.46 -11.04 -23.12
N SER A 197 -1.49 -10.31 -23.70
CA SER A 197 -1.01 -10.61 -25.03
C SER A 197 0.40 -10.08 -25.28
N TYR A 198 0.88 -10.31 -26.52
CA TYR A 198 2.12 -9.79 -27.05
C TYR A 198 1.91 -9.29 -28.48
N ASN A 199 2.50 -8.16 -28.82
CA ASN A 199 2.72 -7.75 -30.20
C ASN A 199 4.06 -7.00 -30.34
N ARG A 200 4.54 -6.84 -31.58
CA ARG A 200 5.86 -6.24 -31.85
C ARG A 200 5.99 -4.79 -31.41
N TYR A 201 4.90 -4.06 -31.22
CA TYR A 201 4.91 -2.64 -30.83
C TYR A 201 4.83 -2.48 -29.32
N ASN A 202 3.88 -3.15 -28.67
CA ASN A 202 3.60 -3.04 -27.25
C ASN A 202 4.48 -3.99 -26.40
N GLY A 203 5.14 -4.99 -27.02
CA GLY A 203 5.76 -6.07 -26.27
C GLY A 203 4.72 -6.93 -25.54
N TYR A 204 5.09 -7.52 -24.42
CA TYR A 204 4.16 -8.17 -23.51
C TYR A 204 3.35 -7.13 -22.76
N TYR A 205 2.04 -7.34 -22.67
CA TYR A 205 1.15 -6.36 -22.03
C TYR A 205 -0.09 -7.00 -21.41
N VAL A 206 -0.67 -6.26 -20.46
CA VAL A 206 -1.95 -6.57 -19.82
C VAL A 206 -2.85 -5.35 -19.94
N LYS A 207 -4.14 -5.59 -20.21
CA LYS A 207 -5.19 -4.56 -20.24
C LYS A 207 -6.26 -4.90 -19.19
N VAL A 208 -6.64 -3.92 -18.40
CA VAL A 208 -7.59 -4.06 -17.27
C VAL A 208 -8.74 -3.08 -17.48
N ARG A 209 -9.96 -3.58 -17.43
CA ARG A 209 -11.18 -2.78 -17.38
C ARG A 209 -11.61 -2.62 -15.92
N HIS A 210 -11.69 -1.39 -15.46
CA HIS A 210 -12.06 -1.07 -14.09
C HIS A 210 -13.57 -0.91 -13.90
N ASN A 211 -14.23 -0.30 -14.90
CA ASN A 211 -15.68 -0.17 -14.99
C ASN A 211 -16.09 0.17 -16.43
N SER A 212 -17.32 0.65 -16.64
CA SER A 212 -17.81 1.09 -17.97
C SER A 212 -17.04 2.29 -18.55
N THR A 213 -16.47 3.12 -17.69
CA THR A 213 -15.79 4.39 -18.07
C THR A 213 -14.30 4.23 -18.26
N TYR A 214 -13.63 3.44 -17.39
CA TYR A 214 -12.17 3.44 -17.27
C TYR A 214 -11.54 2.10 -17.62
N THR A 215 -10.45 2.17 -18.39
CA THR A 215 -9.61 1.04 -18.76
C THR A 215 -8.14 1.46 -18.70
N THR A 216 -7.25 0.57 -18.29
CA THR A 216 -5.81 0.79 -18.28
C THR A 216 -5.08 -0.30 -19.05
N GLN A 217 -3.86 -0.01 -19.50
CA GLN A 217 -2.99 -0.98 -20.19
C GLN A 217 -1.53 -0.72 -19.79
N TYR A 218 -0.82 -1.80 -19.59
CA TYR A 218 0.55 -1.83 -19.08
C TYR A 218 1.44 -2.59 -20.07
N LEU A 219 2.37 -1.89 -20.70
CA LEU A 219 3.14 -2.38 -21.83
C LEU A 219 4.62 -2.61 -21.52
N HIS A 220 5.31 -3.20 -22.48
CA HIS A 220 6.75 -3.45 -22.48
C HIS A 220 7.23 -4.35 -21.35
N MET A 221 6.33 -5.21 -20.84
CA MET A 221 6.63 -6.15 -19.77
C MET A 221 7.76 -7.11 -20.16
N ASP A 222 8.47 -7.59 -19.14
CA ASP A 222 9.48 -8.61 -19.32
C ASP A 222 8.88 -9.98 -19.67
N LYS A 223 9.64 -10.81 -20.39
CA LYS A 223 9.24 -12.17 -20.76
C LYS A 223 8.92 -13.05 -19.54
N SER A 224 9.57 -12.81 -18.38
CA SER A 224 9.31 -13.51 -17.13
C SER A 224 7.88 -13.31 -16.61
N SER A 225 7.17 -12.27 -17.07
CA SER A 225 5.76 -12.06 -16.76
C SER A 225 4.87 -13.25 -17.15
N LYS A 226 5.25 -14.02 -18.17
CA LYS A 226 4.56 -15.27 -18.57
C LYS A 226 4.48 -16.28 -17.43
N ARG A 227 5.51 -16.38 -16.57
CA ARG A 227 5.53 -17.27 -15.42
C ARG A 227 4.48 -16.87 -14.40
N ILE A 228 4.35 -15.56 -14.11
CA ILE A 228 3.29 -15.04 -13.23
C ILE A 228 1.93 -15.25 -13.85
N TRP A 229 1.77 -15.01 -15.14
CA TRP A 229 0.50 -15.21 -15.82
C TRP A 229 0.02 -16.65 -15.68
N ALA A 230 0.92 -17.62 -15.83
CA ALA A 230 0.60 -19.03 -15.61
C ALA A 230 0.33 -19.34 -14.12
N ASN A 231 1.27 -19.03 -13.23
CA ASN A 231 1.22 -19.41 -11.81
C ASN A 231 0.08 -18.73 -11.04
N LYS A 232 -0.22 -17.47 -11.34
CA LYS A 232 -1.28 -16.69 -10.68
C LYS A 232 -2.55 -16.58 -11.51
N ASN A 233 -2.65 -17.37 -12.57
CA ASN A 233 -3.84 -17.39 -13.45
C ASN A 233 -4.21 -15.99 -13.98
N ILE A 234 -3.20 -15.19 -14.35
CA ILE A 234 -3.39 -13.86 -14.95
C ILE A 234 -3.84 -14.04 -16.39
N LYS A 235 -5.15 -14.01 -16.61
CA LYS A 235 -5.79 -14.20 -17.91
C LYS A 235 -7.03 -13.34 -18.04
N LYS A 236 -7.58 -13.25 -19.27
CA LYS A 236 -8.86 -12.58 -19.51
C LYS A 236 -9.96 -13.11 -18.58
N GLY A 237 -10.72 -12.20 -17.99
CA GLY A 237 -11.79 -12.49 -17.02
C GLY A 237 -11.34 -12.51 -15.56
N LYS A 238 -10.02 -12.57 -15.26
CA LYS A 238 -9.56 -12.51 -13.86
C LYS A 238 -9.78 -11.13 -13.27
N LYS A 239 -10.34 -11.09 -12.06
CA LYS A 239 -10.39 -9.88 -11.22
C LYS A 239 -9.02 -9.62 -10.61
N VAL A 240 -8.62 -8.36 -10.58
CA VAL A 240 -7.37 -7.88 -9.98
C VAL A 240 -7.65 -6.71 -9.05
N ARG A 241 -6.84 -6.58 -8.02
CA ARG A 241 -6.97 -5.58 -6.95
C ARG A 241 -5.89 -4.51 -7.10
N GLN A 242 -6.28 -3.29 -6.82
CA GLN A 242 -5.40 -2.12 -6.81
C GLN A 242 -4.20 -2.33 -5.88
N GLY A 243 -2.98 -2.15 -6.40
CA GLY A 243 -1.74 -2.16 -5.62
C GLY A 243 -1.36 -3.51 -4.98
N ILE A 244 -2.19 -4.55 -5.14
CA ILE A 244 -1.98 -5.85 -4.49
C ILE A 244 -1.58 -6.92 -5.51
N ASP A 245 -2.34 -7.04 -6.60
CA ASP A 245 -2.09 -8.11 -7.56
C ASP A 245 -1.03 -7.69 -8.58
N ILE A 246 0.10 -8.40 -8.56
CA ILE A 246 1.16 -8.26 -9.56
C ILE A 246 0.63 -8.83 -10.89
N ILE A 247 0.55 -7.97 -11.90
CA ILE A 247 0.07 -8.32 -13.24
C ILE A 247 1.19 -8.55 -14.26
N GLY A 248 2.42 -8.26 -13.89
CA GLY A 248 3.63 -8.46 -14.71
C GLY A 248 4.85 -7.81 -14.09
N TYR A 249 5.93 -7.79 -14.84
CA TYR A 249 7.19 -7.16 -14.46
C TYR A 249 7.67 -6.19 -15.53
N VAL A 250 8.32 -5.11 -15.09
CA VAL A 250 8.99 -4.16 -16.00
C VAL A 250 9.99 -4.87 -16.87
N GLY A 251 9.96 -4.56 -18.15
CA GLY A 251 10.88 -5.10 -19.15
C GLY A 251 11.30 -4.07 -20.19
N ARG A 252 11.69 -4.60 -21.35
CA ARG A 252 12.07 -3.83 -22.53
C ARG A 252 11.55 -4.50 -23.82
N SER A 253 10.42 -5.20 -23.72
CA SER A 253 9.86 -5.91 -24.88
C SER A 253 9.15 -4.97 -25.85
N GLY A 254 9.05 -5.36 -27.11
CA GLY A 254 8.44 -4.54 -28.16
C GLY A 254 9.31 -3.35 -28.59
N GLN A 255 8.67 -2.23 -28.94
CA GLN A 255 9.38 -1.00 -29.34
C GLN A 255 9.73 -0.12 -28.14
N ALA A 256 10.59 -0.61 -27.25
CA ALA A 256 11.09 0.11 -26.10
C ALA A 256 12.59 0.43 -26.26
N THR A 257 13.02 1.65 -25.95
CA THR A 257 14.42 2.08 -25.98
C THR A 257 15.19 1.74 -24.72
N GLY A 258 14.51 1.61 -23.60
CA GLY A 258 15.07 1.26 -22.28
C GLY A 258 14.01 0.62 -21.39
N PRO A 259 14.42 0.10 -20.22
CA PRO A 259 13.49 -0.51 -19.27
C PRO A 259 12.46 0.51 -18.74
N HIS A 260 11.19 0.23 -18.95
CA HIS A 260 10.07 1.03 -18.44
C HIS A 260 8.75 0.28 -18.56
N VAL A 261 7.72 0.75 -17.89
CA VAL A 261 6.33 0.41 -18.20
C VAL A 261 5.67 1.62 -18.87
N CYS A 262 5.11 1.42 -20.06
CA CYS A 262 4.26 2.42 -20.70
C CYS A 262 2.82 2.20 -20.20
N TYR A 263 2.33 3.14 -19.42
CA TYR A 263 1.02 3.15 -18.81
C TYR A 263 0.04 3.95 -19.66
N ARG A 264 -0.97 3.29 -20.18
CA ARG A 264 -2.03 3.91 -20.97
C ARG A 264 -3.35 3.91 -20.21
N PHE A 265 -4.09 5.01 -20.36
CA PHE A 265 -5.33 5.25 -19.65
C PHE A 265 -6.45 5.66 -20.60
N TRP A 266 -7.60 5.02 -20.49
CA TRP A 266 -8.80 5.35 -21.28
C TRP A 266 -9.92 5.82 -20.37
N LYS A 267 -10.59 6.90 -20.81
CA LYS A 267 -11.87 7.37 -20.26
C LYS A 267 -12.90 7.37 -21.40
N ASN A 268 -13.99 6.65 -21.24
CA ASN A 268 -15.04 6.49 -22.27
C ASN A 268 -14.48 6.09 -23.64
N GLY A 269 -13.57 5.13 -23.68
CA GLY A 269 -12.96 4.60 -24.90
C GLY A 269 -11.88 5.49 -25.54
N LYS A 270 -11.63 6.71 -25.04
CA LYS A 270 -10.57 7.63 -25.54
C LYS A 270 -9.36 7.58 -24.63
N GLN A 271 -8.16 7.55 -25.21
CA GLN A 271 -6.90 7.67 -24.44
C GLN A 271 -6.76 9.10 -23.94
N VAL A 272 -6.50 9.24 -22.64
CA VAL A 272 -6.34 10.51 -21.93
C VAL A 272 -5.12 10.48 -21.03
N ASP A 273 -4.63 11.68 -20.67
CA ASP A 273 -3.61 11.83 -19.64
C ASP A 273 -4.25 11.73 -18.25
N PRO A 274 -3.97 10.66 -17.47
CA PRO A 274 -4.56 10.50 -16.15
C PRO A 274 -4.17 11.61 -15.18
N PHE A 275 -3.02 12.28 -15.39
CA PHE A 275 -2.55 13.37 -14.53
C PHE A 275 -3.26 14.71 -14.79
N LYS A 276 -3.92 14.84 -15.94
CA LYS A 276 -4.69 16.03 -16.32
C LYS A 276 -6.20 15.79 -16.31
N THR A 277 -6.60 14.56 -16.10
CA THR A 277 -8.02 14.17 -16.12
C THR A 277 -8.57 14.19 -14.70
N SER A 278 -9.73 14.84 -14.50
CA SER A 278 -10.47 14.67 -13.25
C SER A 278 -10.89 13.23 -13.12
N LEU A 279 -10.27 12.52 -12.17
CA LEU A 279 -10.58 11.15 -11.81
C LEU A 279 -11.69 11.14 -10.75
N PRO A 280 -12.49 10.07 -10.67
CA PRO A 280 -13.53 9.97 -9.67
C PRO A 280 -12.89 9.99 -8.25
N PRO A 281 -13.60 10.52 -7.25
CA PRO A 281 -13.22 10.34 -5.87
C PRO A 281 -13.21 8.85 -5.51
N SER A 282 -12.67 8.53 -4.37
CA SER A 282 -12.78 7.19 -3.78
C SER A 282 -14.24 6.76 -3.66
N LYS A 283 -14.48 5.46 -3.76
CA LYS A 283 -15.84 4.93 -3.62
C LYS A 283 -16.29 5.07 -2.17
N PRO A 284 -17.46 5.65 -1.88
CA PRO A 284 -18.01 5.61 -0.53
C PRO A 284 -18.47 4.19 -0.18
N VAL A 285 -18.66 3.97 1.13
CA VAL A 285 -19.33 2.77 1.66
C VAL A 285 -20.66 2.57 0.93
N LYS A 286 -20.95 1.36 0.52
CA LYS A 286 -22.18 1.02 -0.20
C LYS A 286 -23.40 1.29 0.67
N SER A 287 -24.50 1.70 0.03
CA SER A 287 -25.74 2.09 0.71
C SER A 287 -26.25 1.01 1.68
N GLU A 288 -26.20 -0.26 1.25
CA GLU A 288 -26.63 -1.41 2.04
C GLU A 288 -25.72 -1.75 3.23
N LYS A 289 -24.54 -1.13 3.32
CA LYS A 289 -23.54 -1.34 4.39
C LYS A 289 -23.35 -0.11 5.28
N LYS A 290 -24.04 1.00 4.99
CA LYS A 290 -23.87 2.25 5.74
C LYS A 290 -24.20 2.11 7.22
N GLU A 291 -25.29 1.44 7.56
CA GLU A 291 -25.69 1.25 8.96
C GLU A 291 -24.62 0.45 9.74
N ALA A 292 -24.13 -0.65 9.15
CA ALA A 292 -23.07 -1.44 9.75
C ALA A 292 -21.75 -0.65 9.89
N PHE A 293 -21.44 0.19 8.90
CA PHE A 293 -20.27 1.08 8.96
C PHE A 293 -20.42 2.11 10.08
N GLU A 294 -21.58 2.79 10.18
CA GLU A 294 -21.82 3.81 11.21
C GLU A 294 -21.70 3.24 12.63
N ALA A 295 -22.19 2.02 12.88
CA ALA A 295 -22.06 1.36 14.17
C ALA A 295 -20.59 1.10 14.54
N ILE A 296 -19.80 0.56 13.60
CA ILE A 296 -18.37 0.31 13.81
C ILE A 296 -17.61 1.63 13.97
N LYS A 297 -17.87 2.61 13.12
CA LYS A 297 -17.25 3.93 13.14
C LYS A 297 -17.44 4.62 14.50
N SER A 298 -18.68 4.65 15.01
CA SER A 298 -18.98 5.29 16.30
C SER A 298 -18.13 4.72 17.43
N THR A 299 -18.08 3.40 17.55
CA THR A 299 -17.27 2.72 18.57
C THR A 299 -15.77 3.01 18.41
N LEU A 300 -15.26 3.02 17.17
CA LEU A 300 -13.84 3.25 16.92
C LEU A 300 -13.44 4.72 17.14
N ILE A 301 -14.29 5.67 16.79
CA ILE A 301 -14.06 7.10 17.07
C ILE A 301 -14.07 7.35 18.59
N GLU A 302 -15.00 6.75 19.34
CA GLU A 302 -14.99 6.83 20.80
C GLU A 302 -13.67 6.31 21.39
N LYS A 303 -13.15 5.16 20.89
CA LYS A 303 -11.85 4.64 21.31
C LYS A 303 -10.71 5.60 20.98
N LEU A 304 -10.68 6.19 19.77
CA LEU A 304 -9.66 7.17 19.40
C LEU A 304 -9.72 8.42 20.27
N ASN A 305 -10.93 8.91 20.59
CA ASN A 305 -11.11 10.09 21.44
C ASN A 305 -10.68 9.84 22.89
N ALA A 306 -10.80 8.60 23.37
CA ALA A 306 -10.35 8.21 24.71
C ALA A 306 -8.81 8.07 24.85
N ILE A 307 -8.06 8.17 23.76
CA ILE A 307 -6.59 8.14 23.79
C ILE A 307 -6.10 9.56 24.04
N ASP A 308 -5.33 9.78 25.09
CA ASP A 308 -4.63 11.05 25.33
C ASP A 308 -3.37 11.15 24.45
N TYR A 309 -2.98 12.37 24.09
CA TYR A 309 -1.65 12.61 23.54
C TYR A 309 -0.63 12.62 24.67
N PRO A 310 0.64 12.22 24.40
CA PRO A 310 1.70 12.43 25.35
C PRO A 310 1.78 13.92 25.71
N ASP A 311 2.15 14.21 26.95
CA ASP A 311 2.41 15.60 27.37
C ASP A 311 3.46 16.22 26.41
N GLU A 312 3.21 17.43 25.94
CA GLU A 312 4.25 18.19 25.24
C GLU A 312 5.42 18.38 26.21
N TYR A 313 6.54 17.72 25.95
CA TYR A 313 7.79 18.06 26.62
C TYR A 313 8.13 19.49 26.19
N LEU A 314 7.78 20.45 27.03
CA LEU A 314 8.42 21.77 26.99
C LEU A 314 9.87 21.51 27.35
N ASP A 315 10.75 21.48 26.35
CA ASP A 315 12.18 21.49 26.54
C ASP A 315 12.56 22.84 27.19
N LEU A 316 12.46 22.87 28.53
CA LEU A 316 12.82 24.03 29.34
C LEU A 316 14.30 24.38 29.22
N ASP A 317 15.12 23.46 28.69
CA ASP A 317 16.56 23.71 28.46
C ASP A 317 16.81 24.54 27.18
N SER A 318 15.82 24.71 26.32
CA SER A 318 15.93 25.63 25.16
C SER A 318 15.71 27.10 25.50
N LEU A 319 15.25 27.42 26.70
CA LEU A 319 15.15 28.78 27.24
C LEU A 319 16.49 29.19 27.84
N GLN A 320 17.49 29.45 27.01
CA GLN A 320 18.68 30.13 27.47
C GLN A 320 18.28 31.53 28.01
N PRO A 321 18.71 31.89 29.23
CA PRO A 321 18.39 33.20 29.75
C PRO A 321 19.05 34.25 28.87
N ILE A 322 18.22 35.18 28.37
CA ILE A 322 18.70 36.38 27.70
C ILE A 322 19.65 37.08 28.70
N SER A 323 20.96 37.02 28.46
CA SER A 323 21.91 37.78 29.22
C SER A 323 21.60 39.27 29.06
N MET A 324 20.98 39.87 30.06
CA MET A 324 20.94 41.31 30.18
C MET A 324 22.38 41.79 30.43
N ASN A 325 23.08 42.16 29.40
CA ASN A 325 24.24 43.02 29.52
C ASN A 325 23.76 44.41 29.87
N ALA A 326 23.77 44.73 31.15
CA ALA A 326 23.78 46.08 31.61
C ALA A 326 25.23 46.61 31.45
N ASN A 327 25.42 47.55 30.53
CA ASN A 327 26.30 48.71 30.70
C ASN A 327 26.09 49.63 29.49
#